data_4cb3cecd46684abe65da2e937b0ff8b3
#
_entry.id   4cb3cecd46684abe65da2e937b0ff8b3
#
_cell.length_a   1.000
_cell.length_b   1.000
_cell.length_c   1.000
_cell.angle_alpha   90.00
_cell.angle_beta   90.00
_cell.angle_gamma   90.00
#
_symmetry.space_group_name_H-M   'P 1'
#
loop_
_entity.id
_entity.type
_entity.pdbx_description
1 polymer ?
#
loop_
_entity_poly.entity_id
_entity_poly.type
_entity_poly.pdbx_seq_one_letter_code
_entity_poly.pdbx_strand_id
1 'polypeptide(L)'
;MYFCKRIKKKGMTEKENTTLWSENVIVVDAEYVDRVAFNLIVNFERMLGRKIPAADMARWCDCLVLDGGIPSDHPEGIVSVVLIHEKDSAAFENFVPASYGELNGKAFKDHLGEFVFSAVAVEHLTTKDDLLLDVAQSVVESKEVKRLMVVPNSEDGDCYDLLRQMLRRAPDDKRITLFAMQPMPGGNFHQEILGYSLMQALGIRAAELEDPPPSPSL
;
A
#
# COMPACT_ATOMS: atom_id res chain seq x y z
N MET A 1 -18.43 -14.74 0.64
CA MET A 1 -19.35 -14.02 -0.26
C MET A 1 -20.05 -12.86 0.48
N TYR A 2 -19.27 -11.96 1.15
CA TYR A 2 -19.83 -10.78 1.84
C TYR A 2 -18.79 -9.65 1.87
N PHE A 3 -18.34 -9.21 0.69
CA PHE A 3 -17.43 -8.08 0.64
C PHE A 3 -17.88 -7.06 -0.39
N CYS A 4 -19.05 -6.44 -0.15
CA CYS A 4 -19.46 -5.28 -0.93
C CYS A 4 -20.61 -4.52 -0.26
N LYS A 5 -20.31 -3.82 0.82
CA LYS A 5 -21.26 -2.80 1.31
C LYS A 5 -20.49 -1.63 1.90
N ARG A 6 -20.30 -0.62 1.10
CA ARG A 6 -20.41 0.81 1.37
C ARG A 6 -19.45 1.70 0.56
N ILE A 7 -19.80 1.91 -0.70
CA ILE A 7 -19.60 3.24 -1.26
C ILE A 7 -20.98 3.66 -1.78
N LYS A 8 -21.77 4.33 -0.94
CA LYS A 8 -23.02 4.94 -1.38
C LYS A 8 -22.72 6.25 -2.08
N LYS A 9 -22.72 6.26 -3.40
CA LYS A 9 -23.07 7.46 -4.18
C LYS A 9 -24.59 7.61 -4.16
N LYS A 10 -25.06 8.79 -3.76
CA LYS A 10 -26.47 9.21 -3.74
C LYS A 10 -27.01 9.20 -5.17
N GLY A 11 -27.97 8.31 -5.44
CA GLY A 11 -28.82 8.35 -6.63
C GLY A 11 -28.38 7.47 -7.79
N MET A 12 -28.58 6.14 -7.65
CA MET A 12 -28.84 5.25 -8.78
C MET A 12 -29.61 4.02 -8.31
N THR A 13 -30.61 3.63 -9.09
CA THR A 13 -31.49 2.46 -8.96
C THR A 13 -30.68 1.16 -8.82
N GLU A 14 -31.23 0.23 -8.02
CA GLU A 14 -30.75 -1.13 -7.83
C GLU A 14 -30.42 -1.82 -9.16
N LYS A 15 -29.12 -1.89 -9.47
CA LYS A 15 -28.53 -2.87 -10.41
C LYS A 15 -27.11 -3.13 -9.96
N GLU A 16 -26.88 -4.41 -9.60
CA GLU A 16 -25.59 -5.07 -9.39
C GLU A 16 -24.56 -4.28 -8.54
N ASN A 17 -24.34 -4.76 -7.33
CA ASN A 17 -23.31 -4.31 -6.41
C ASN A 17 -21.90 -4.70 -6.94
N THR A 18 -21.50 -4.17 -8.08
CA THR A 18 -20.14 -4.26 -8.54
C THR A 18 -19.34 -3.18 -7.83
N THR A 19 -18.35 -3.53 -7.05
CA THR A 19 -17.37 -2.58 -6.53
C THR A 19 -16.70 -1.92 -7.72
N LEU A 20 -16.94 -0.63 -7.93
CA LEU A 20 -16.30 0.10 -9.01
C LEU A 20 -14.93 0.52 -8.53
N TRP A 21 -13.89 -0.20 -8.95
CA TRP A 21 -12.50 0.18 -8.72
C TRP A 21 -12.13 1.40 -9.56
N SER A 22 -11.25 2.25 -9.04
CA SER A 22 -10.62 3.30 -9.84
C SER A 22 -9.59 2.68 -10.81
N GLU A 23 -9.13 3.47 -11.77
CA GLU A 23 -8.13 3.05 -12.74
C GLU A 23 -6.81 2.59 -12.08
N ASN A 24 -6.49 3.18 -10.94
CA ASN A 24 -5.29 2.90 -10.16
C ASN A 24 -5.68 2.43 -8.76
N VAL A 25 -5.14 1.30 -8.32
CA VAL A 25 -5.46 0.71 -7.01
C VAL A 25 -4.18 0.33 -6.28
N ILE A 26 -4.11 0.70 -5.01
CA ILE A 26 -3.08 0.26 -4.06
C ILE A 26 -3.74 -0.66 -3.04
N VAL A 27 -3.19 -1.85 -2.81
CA VAL A 27 -3.65 -2.81 -1.81
C VAL A 27 -2.51 -3.08 -0.84
N VAL A 28 -2.75 -2.89 0.45
CA VAL A 28 -1.71 -2.89 1.49
C VAL A 28 -2.07 -3.82 2.63
N ASP A 29 -1.12 -4.66 3.05
CA ASP A 29 -1.10 -5.26 4.38
C ASP A 29 -0.64 -4.20 5.39
N ALA A 30 -1.59 -3.67 6.18
CA ALA A 30 -1.34 -2.51 7.02
C ALA A 30 -0.36 -2.80 8.17
N GLU A 31 -0.49 -3.94 8.86
CA GLU A 31 0.41 -4.31 9.96
C GLU A 31 1.81 -4.64 9.45
N TYR A 32 1.91 -5.26 8.28
CA TYR A 32 3.22 -5.54 7.68
C TYR A 32 3.97 -4.25 7.40
N VAL A 33 3.35 -3.30 6.71
CA VAL A 33 4.03 -2.05 6.37
C VAL A 33 4.35 -1.21 7.61
N ASP A 34 3.48 -1.23 8.63
CA ASP A 34 3.72 -0.54 9.90
C ASP A 34 4.93 -1.13 10.64
N ARG A 35 5.04 -2.47 10.69
CA ARG A 35 6.20 -3.18 11.24
C ARG A 35 7.49 -2.84 10.49
N VAL A 36 7.44 -2.79 9.16
CA VAL A 36 8.61 -2.40 8.36
C VAL A 36 9.01 -0.95 8.65
N ALA A 37 8.04 -0.02 8.74
CA ALA A 37 8.30 1.36 9.11
C ALA A 37 8.96 1.47 10.50
N PHE A 38 8.47 0.74 11.50
CA PHE A 38 9.08 0.66 12.82
C PHE A 38 10.55 0.20 12.74
N ASN A 39 10.82 -0.87 12.01
CA ASN A 39 12.18 -1.40 11.87
C ASN A 39 13.12 -0.38 11.22
N LEU A 40 12.65 0.34 10.20
CA LEU A 40 13.41 1.41 9.56
C LEU A 40 13.67 2.56 10.53
N ILE A 41 12.65 3.01 11.27
CA ILE A 41 12.78 4.07 12.30
C ILE A 41 13.89 3.70 13.28
N VAL A 42 13.81 2.53 13.91
CA VAL A 42 14.78 2.08 14.93
C VAL A 42 16.20 2.02 14.35
N ASN A 43 16.35 1.46 13.16
CA ASN A 43 17.66 1.30 12.52
C ASN A 43 18.27 2.67 12.15
N PHE A 44 17.47 3.56 11.55
CA PHE A 44 17.97 4.87 11.14
C PHE A 44 18.16 5.84 12.32
N GLU A 45 17.36 5.76 13.38
CA GLU A 45 17.63 6.51 14.62
C GLU A 45 18.99 6.16 15.20
N ARG A 46 19.33 4.86 15.21
CA ARG A 46 20.63 4.39 15.69
C ARG A 46 21.78 4.85 14.79
N MET A 47 21.58 4.76 13.46
CA MET A 47 22.61 5.09 12.48
C MET A 47 22.85 6.61 12.38
N LEU A 48 21.77 7.41 12.39
CA LEU A 48 21.83 8.85 12.18
C LEU A 48 21.95 9.66 13.48
N GLY A 49 21.79 9.03 14.66
CA GLY A 49 21.86 9.70 15.95
C GLY A 49 20.76 10.75 16.18
N ARG A 50 19.64 10.68 15.43
CA ARG A 50 18.51 11.59 15.55
C ARG A 50 17.19 10.83 15.57
N LYS A 51 16.15 11.47 16.11
CA LYS A 51 14.80 10.95 16.05
C LYS A 51 14.26 10.97 14.61
N ILE A 52 13.61 9.88 14.22
CA ILE A 52 12.91 9.75 12.96
C ILE A 52 11.41 9.89 13.24
N PRO A 53 10.69 10.77 12.53
CA PRO A 53 9.25 10.91 12.71
C PRO A 53 8.51 9.69 12.16
N ALA A 54 7.22 9.55 12.51
CA ALA A 54 6.33 8.62 11.84
C ALA A 54 6.26 8.92 10.33
N ALA A 55 6.01 7.89 9.54
CA ALA A 55 5.91 8.02 8.10
C ALA A 55 4.71 8.86 7.67
N ASP A 56 4.91 9.79 6.76
CA ASP A 56 3.84 10.56 6.13
C ASP A 56 3.09 9.67 5.13
N MET A 57 1.82 9.38 5.42
CA MET A 57 0.97 8.51 4.60
C MET A 57 0.77 9.05 3.18
N ALA A 58 0.57 10.36 3.03
CA ALA A 58 0.37 10.97 1.73
C ALA A 58 1.63 10.83 0.88
N ARG A 59 2.78 11.21 1.45
CA ARG A 59 4.08 11.08 0.78
C ARG A 59 4.44 9.63 0.43
N TRP A 60 4.06 8.68 1.29
CA TRP A 60 4.25 7.25 0.98
C TRP A 60 3.41 6.81 -0.21
N CYS A 61 2.13 7.19 -0.25
CA CYS A 61 1.25 6.90 -1.38
C CYS A 61 1.78 7.49 -2.69
N ASP A 62 2.32 8.72 -2.66
CA ASP A 62 2.97 9.35 -3.82
C ASP A 62 4.12 8.49 -4.35
N CYS A 63 4.99 8.01 -3.46
CA CYS A 63 6.09 7.15 -3.86
C CYS A 63 5.58 5.85 -4.50
N LEU A 64 4.56 5.21 -3.91
CA LEU A 64 4.00 3.97 -4.45
C LEU A 64 3.44 4.15 -5.86
N VAL A 65 2.73 5.26 -6.13
CA VAL A 65 2.13 5.50 -7.46
C VAL A 65 3.18 5.86 -8.50
N LEU A 66 4.23 6.58 -8.12
CA LEU A 66 5.36 6.89 -9.02
C LEU A 66 6.11 5.59 -9.40
N ASP A 67 6.45 4.75 -8.41
CA ASP A 67 7.07 3.44 -8.63
C ASP A 67 6.12 2.50 -9.40
N GLY A 68 4.81 2.60 -9.17
CA GLY A 68 3.75 1.93 -9.91
C GLY A 68 3.59 2.42 -11.35
N GLY A 69 4.34 3.46 -11.75
CA GLY A 69 4.39 3.99 -13.11
C GLY A 69 3.20 4.88 -13.48
N ILE A 70 2.65 5.61 -12.50
CA ILE A 70 1.73 6.71 -12.80
C ILE A 70 2.57 7.91 -13.25
N PRO A 71 2.29 8.45 -14.46
CA PRO A 71 3.01 9.62 -14.92
C PRO A 71 2.71 10.85 -14.06
N SER A 72 3.75 11.61 -13.72
CA SER A 72 3.63 12.82 -12.90
C SER A 72 2.93 14.00 -13.60
N ASP A 73 2.67 13.88 -14.90
CA ASP A 73 2.06 14.91 -15.74
C ASP A 73 0.55 14.70 -16.00
N HIS A 74 -0.07 13.69 -15.38
CA HIS A 74 -1.50 13.41 -15.47
C HIS A 74 -2.21 13.39 -14.11
N PRO A 75 -2.42 14.54 -13.46
CA PRO A 75 -2.90 14.63 -12.07
C PRO A 75 -4.41 14.38 -11.88
N GLU A 76 -5.15 13.96 -12.88
CA GLU A 76 -6.62 13.87 -12.82
C GLU A 76 -7.16 12.48 -12.43
N GLY A 77 -6.28 11.53 -12.14
CA GLY A 77 -6.69 10.17 -11.80
C GLY A 77 -7.12 10.02 -10.35
N ILE A 78 -8.07 9.09 -10.12
CA ILE A 78 -8.38 8.60 -8.77
C ILE A 78 -7.52 7.38 -8.48
N VAL A 79 -6.93 7.35 -7.29
CA VAL A 79 -6.19 6.20 -6.73
C VAL A 79 -6.98 5.65 -5.54
N SER A 80 -7.48 4.43 -5.66
CA SER A 80 -8.09 3.73 -4.53
C SER A 80 -7.00 3.10 -3.66
N VAL A 81 -6.96 3.44 -2.38
CA VAL A 81 -6.01 2.88 -1.41
C VAL A 81 -6.78 1.97 -0.46
N VAL A 82 -6.50 0.67 -0.51
CA VAL A 82 -7.15 -0.33 0.34
C VAL A 82 -6.16 -0.78 1.42
N LEU A 83 -6.45 -0.44 2.66
CA LEU A 83 -5.69 -0.83 3.84
C LEU A 83 -6.37 -2.04 4.47
N ILE A 84 -5.73 -3.20 4.38
CA ILE A 84 -6.23 -4.43 4.99
C ILE A 84 -5.56 -4.57 6.35
N HIS A 85 -6.36 -4.67 7.41
CA HIS A 85 -5.86 -4.69 8.78
C HIS A 85 -6.58 -5.73 9.65
N GLU A 86 -5.92 -6.14 10.73
CA GLU A 86 -6.52 -7.03 11.71
C GLU A 86 -7.71 -6.34 12.41
N LYS A 87 -8.71 -7.14 12.80
CA LYS A 87 -9.93 -6.64 13.42
C LYS A 87 -9.68 -5.87 14.71
N ASP A 88 -8.72 -6.32 15.49
CA ASP A 88 -8.38 -5.74 16.78
C ASP A 88 -7.37 -4.59 16.67
N SER A 89 -6.91 -4.28 15.46
CA SER A 89 -6.04 -3.15 15.16
C SER A 89 -6.88 -1.93 14.76
N ALA A 90 -6.71 -0.82 15.45
CA ALA A 90 -7.49 0.41 15.21
C ALA A 90 -6.69 1.48 14.46
N ALA A 91 -5.36 1.38 14.42
CA ALA A 91 -4.49 2.41 13.89
C ALA A 91 -3.10 1.85 13.56
N PHE A 92 -2.39 2.54 12.68
CA PHE A 92 -0.94 2.43 12.55
C PHE A 92 -0.25 3.00 13.82
N GLU A 93 0.91 2.48 14.15
CA GLU A 93 1.77 3.04 15.20
C GLU A 93 2.86 3.98 14.63
N ASN A 94 3.21 3.78 13.38
CA ASN A 94 4.37 4.41 12.73
C ASN A 94 4.01 5.27 11.50
N PHE A 95 2.72 5.58 11.28
CA PHE A 95 2.23 6.43 10.21
C PHE A 95 1.38 7.59 10.73
N VAL A 96 1.32 8.66 9.95
CA VAL A 96 0.45 9.82 10.19
C VAL A 96 -0.27 10.18 8.88
N PRO A 97 -1.62 10.26 8.87
CA PRO A 97 -2.54 9.95 9.96
C PRO A 97 -2.58 8.45 10.29
N ALA A 98 -2.85 8.12 11.56
CA ALA A 98 -2.74 6.76 12.07
C ALA A 98 -4.04 5.96 12.03
N SER A 99 -5.17 6.56 12.43
CA SER A 99 -6.43 5.88 12.69
C SER A 99 -7.08 5.33 11.41
N TYR A 100 -7.32 4.02 11.36
CA TYR A 100 -8.05 3.39 10.26
C TYR A 100 -9.48 3.93 10.12
N GLY A 101 -10.15 4.19 11.23
CA GLY A 101 -11.50 4.75 11.23
C GLY A 101 -11.56 6.19 10.69
N GLU A 102 -10.51 6.99 10.92
CA GLU A 102 -10.40 8.34 10.35
C GLU A 102 -10.03 8.32 8.88
N LEU A 103 -9.17 7.40 8.45
CA LEU A 103 -8.79 7.23 7.04
C LEU A 103 -9.94 6.70 6.20
N ASN A 104 -10.74 5.79 6.74
CA ASN A 104 -11.80 5.11 5.99
C ASN A 104 -12.83 6.07 5.40
N GLY A 105 -12.95 6.08 4.08
CA GLY A 105 -13.83 6.97 3.33
C GLY A 105 -13.32 8.40 3.20
N LYS A 106 -12.07 8.67 3.57
CA LYS A 106 -11.42 9.97 3.37
C LYS A 106 -10.62 9.98 2.07
N ALA A 107 -10.38 11.18 1.59
CA ALA A 107 -9.54 11.41 0.43
C ALA A 107 -8.61 12.59 0.68
N PHE A 108 -7.43 12.56 0.08
CA PHE A 108 -6.61 13.75 -0.13
C PHE A 108 -6.33 13.91 -1.63
N LYS A 109 -6.03 15.13 -2.05
CA LYS A 109 -5.68 15.44 -3.44
C LYS A 109 -4.40 16.23 -3.48
N ASP A 110 -3.51 15.82 -4.38
CA ASP A 110 -2.27 16.52 -4.66
C ASP A 110 -1.98 16.60 -6.17
N HIS A 111 -0.69 16.74 -6.53
CA HIS A 111 -0.22 16.84 -7.92
C HIS A 111 -0.22 15.51 -8.69
N LEU A 112 -0.39 14.36 -8.02
CA LEU A 112 -0.44 13.02 -8.64
C LEU A 112 -1.86 12.48 -8.79
N GLY A 113 -2.85 13.11 -8.13
CA GLY A 113 -4.24 12.71 -8.22
C GLY A 113 -5.02 12.83 -6.92
N GLU A 114 -6.17 12.18 -6.87
CA GLU A 114 -7.02 12.07 -5.68
C GLU A 114 -6.91 10.65 -5.10
N PHE A 115 -6.38 10.55 -3.90
CA PHE A 115 -6.24 9.28 -3.16
C PHE A 115 -7.44 9.08 -2.24
N VAL A 116 -8.16 7.98 -2.45
CA VAL A 116 -9.38 7.64 -1.68
C VAL A 116 -9.10 6.39 -0.85
N PHE A 117 -9.20 6.51 0.47
CA PHE A 117 -8.89 5.43 1.40
C PHE A 117 -10.10 4.57 1.75
N SER A 118 -9.87 3.27 1.81
CA SER A 118 -10.77 2.27 2.36
C SER A 118 -9.99 1.41 3.34
N ALA A 119 -10.35 1.47 4.62
CA ALA A 119 -9.78 0.57 5.63
C ALA A 119 -10.71 -0.62 5.82
N VAL A 120 -10.14 -1.82 5.73
CA VAL A 120 -10.88 -3.08 5.70
C VAL A 120 -10.34 -4.01 6.76
N ALA A 121 -11.14 -4.21 7.80
CA ALA A 121 -10.83 -5.15 8.87
C ALA A 121 -11.09 -6.60 8.43
N VAL A 122 -10.18 -7.51 8.79
CA VAL A 122 -10.37 -8.96 8.61
C VAL A 122 -11.52 -9.47 9.49
N GLU A 123 -12.40 -10.29 8.93
CA GLU A 123 -13.47 -10.95 9.70
C GLU A 123 -13.00 -12.31 10.25
N HIS A 124 -13.71 -12.83 11.26
CA HIS A 124 -13.31 -14.03 12.04
C HIS A 124 -13.10 -15.33 11.25
N LEU A 125 -13.54 -15.41 9.99
CA LEU A 125 -13.52 -16.65 9.20
C LEU A 125 -12.50 -16.62 8.05
N THR A 126 -11.69 -15.57 7.95
CA THR A 126 -10.69 -15.42 6.90
C THR A 126 -9.38 -14.92 7.48
N THR A 127 -8.28 -15.17 6.82
CA THR A 127 -6.99 -14.59 7.18
C THR A 127 -6.77 -13.27 6.43
N LYS A 128 -5.84 -12.46 6.91
CA LYS A 128 -5.46 -11.22 6.24
C LYS A 128 -4.89 -11.50 4.84
N ASP A 129 -4.11 -12.55 4.70
CA ASP A 129 -3.53 -12.98 3.43
C ASP A 129 -4.62 -13.40 2.44
N ASP A 130 -5.60 -14.20 2.88
CA ASP A 130 -6.74 -14.59 2.02
C ASP A 130 -7.52 -13.36 1.55
N LEU A 131 -7.78 -12.41 2.45
CA LEU A 131 -8.48 -11.18 2.11
C LEU A 131 -7.69 -10.32 1.13
N LEU A 132 -6.37 -10.22 1.31
CA LEU A 132 -5.49 -9.49 0.38
C LEU A 132 -5.49 -10.13 -1.00
N LEU A 133 -5.43 -11.46 -1.08
CA LEU A 133 -5.51 -12.21 -2.32
C LEU A 133 -6.86 -12.00 -3.02
N ASP A 134 -7.97 -12.10 -2.29
CA ASP A 134 -9.32 -11.90 -2.82
C ASP A 134 -9.52 -10.48 -3.38
N VAL A 135 -9.06 -9.46 -2.64
CA VAL A 135 -9.10 -8.07 -3.09
C VAL A 135 -8.23 -7.88 -4.33
N ALA A 136 -6.98 -8.37 -4.32
CA ALA A 136 -6.09 -8.26 -5.47
C ALA A 136 -6.66 -8.97 -6.71
N GLN A 137 -7.26 -10.15 -6.55
CA GLN A 137 -7.92 -10.86 -7.63
C GLN A 137 -9.08 -10.06 -8.21
N SER A 138 -9.98 -9.54 -7.35
CA SER A 138 -11.10 -8.70 -7.77
C SER A 138 -10.64 -7.47 -8.56
N VAL A 139 -9.53 -6.84 -8.12
CA VAL A 139 -8.92 -5.69 -8.81
C VAL A 139 -8.37 -6.09 -10.17
N VAL A 140 -7.66 -7.22 -10.26
CA VAL A 140 -7.11 -7.73 -11.53
C VAL A 140 -8.21 -8.08 -12.54
N GLU A 141 -9.33 -8.62 -12.07
CA GLU A 141 -10.47 -9.00 -12.92
C GLU A 141 -11.30 -7.79 -13.39
N SER A 142 -11.20 -6.64 -12.74
CA SER A 142 -11.94 -5.43 -13.11
C SER A 142 -11.39 -4.81 -14.40
N LYS A 143 -12.25 -4.55 -15.37
CA LYS A 143 -11.88 -3.92 -16.65
C LYS A 143 -11.48 -2.46 -16.52
N GLU A 144 -11.92 -1.79 -15.47
CA GLU A 144 -11.64 -0.37 -15.23
C GLU A 144 -10.23 -0.15 -14.71
N VAL A 145 -9.64 -1.16 -14.06
CA VAL A 145 -8.31 -1.06 -13.48
C VAL A 145 -7.24 -1.22 -14.54
N LYS A 146 -6.32 -0.28 -14.59
CA LYS A 146 -5.11 -0.31 -15.41
C LYS A 146 -3.85 -0.59 -14.60
N ARG A 147 -3.82 -0.14 -13.36
CA ARG A 147 -2.65 -0.31 -12.48
C ARG A 147 -3.05 -0.88 -11.12
N LEU A 148 -2.31 -1.89 -10.72
CA LEU A 148 -2.41 -2.49 -9.39
C LEU A 148 -1.04 -2.45 -8.72
N MET A 149 -0.99 -1.85 -7.55
CA MET A 149 0.17 -1.81 -6.66
C MET A 149 -0.16 -2.59 -5.41
N VAL A 150 0.65 -3.59 -5.05
CA VAL A 150 0.38 -4.42 -3.87
C VAL A 150 1.58 -4.40 -2.93
N VAL A 151 1.31 -4.17 -1.66
CA VAL A 151 2.28 -4.28 -0.56
C VAL A 151 1.85 -5.44 0.33
N PRO A 152 2.19 -6.69 -0.05
CA PRO A 152 1.88 -7.88 0.73
C PRO A 152 2.92 -8.09 1.83
N ASN A 153 2.61 -8.90 2.84
CA ASN A 153 3.65 -9.46 3.69
C ASN A 153 4.53 -10.40 2.85
N SER A 154 5.74 -9.96 2.52
CA SER A 154 6.70 -10.72 1.70
C SER A 154 7.77 -11.41 2.53
N GLU A 155 7.75 -11.27 3.85
CA GLU A 155 8.77 -11.80 4.76
C GLU A 155 8.29 -13.04 5.52
N ASP A 156 6.99 -13.12 5.80
CA ASP A 156 6.41 -14.22 6.58
C ASP A 156 5.28 -14.89 5.77
N GLY A 157 5.19 -16.21 5.87
CA GLY A 157 4.14 -16.97 5.19
C GLY A 157 4.35 -17.15 3.69
N ASP A 158 3.27 -17.45 2.98
CA ASP A 158 3.25 -17.77 1.56
C ASP A 158 2.44 -16.77 0.71
N CYS A 159 1.96 -15.68 1.30
CA CYS A 159 1.15 -14.66 0.64
C CYS A 159 1.78 -14.15 -0.67
N TYR A 160 3.09 -13.86 -0.66
CA TYR A 160 3.80 -13.42 -1.84
C TYR A 160 3.79 -14.47 -2.96
N ASP A 161 4.05 -15.74 -2.64
CA ASP A 161 4.05 -16.84 -3.60
C ASP A 161 2.65 -17.14 -4.16
N LEU A 162 1.62 -17.03 -3.34
CA LEU A 162 0.22 -17.16 -3.76
C LEU A 162 -0.18 -16.01 -4.70
N LEU A 163 0.17 -14.77 -4.37
CA LEU A 163 0.01 -13.62 -5.28
C LEU A 163 0.71 -13.86 -6.62
N ARG A 164 1.97 -14.29 -6.59
CA ARG A 164 2.74 -14.58 -7.79
C ARG A 164 2.08 -15.65 -8.65
N GLN A 165 1.49 -16.67 -8.05
CA GLN A 165 0.75 -17.73 -8.76
C GLN A 165 -0.54 -17.21 -9.40
N MET A 166 -1.31 -16.43 -8.65
CA MET A 166 -2.56 -15.80 -9.12
C MET A 166 -2.28 -14.84 -10.29
N LEU A 167 -1.25 -14.03 -10.19
CA LEU A 167 -0.88 -13.03 -11.19
C LEU A 167 -0.32 -13.63 -12.50
N ARG A 168 0.00 -14.92 -12.57
CA ARG A 168 0.39 -15.59 -13.82
C ARG A 168 -0.67 -15.51 -14.92
N ARG A 169 -1.93 -15.31 -14.53
CA ARG A 169 -3.08 -15.23 -15.44
C ARG A 169 -3.61 -13.81 -15.60
N ALA A 170 -2.90 -12.84 -15.03
CA ALA A 170 -3.29 -11.44 -15.15
C ALA A 170 -3.22 -10.99 -16.61
N PRO A 171 -4.18 -10.17 -17.07
CA PRO A 171 -4.16 -9.61 -18.42
C PRO A 171 -2.91 -8.75 -18.66
N ASP A 172 -2.34 -8.84 -19.88
CA ASP A 172 -1.11 -8.12 -20.24
C ASP A 172 -1.29 -6.59 -20.38
N ASP A 173 -2.54 -6.13 -20.45
CA ASP A 173 -2.88 -4.70 -20.52
C ASP A 173 -2.85 -4.00 -19.17
N LYS A 174 -2.59 -4.73 -18.08
CA LYS A 174 -2.49 -4.19 -16.73
C LYS A 174 -1.05 -4.06 -16.28
N ARG A 175 -0.71 -2.90 -15.73
CA ARG A 175 0.56 -2.73 -15.02
C ARG A 175 0.37 -3.15 -13.56
N ILE A 176 1.07 -4.20 -13.15
CA ILE A 176 1.06 -4.72 -11.78
C ILE A 176 2.44 -4.51 -11.18
N THR A 177 2.50 -3.97 -9.96
CA THR A 177 3.74 -3.75 -9.21
C THR A 177 3.60 -4.36 -7.81
N LEU A 178 4.50 -5.26 -7.44
CA LEU A 178 4.61 -5.81 -6.10
C LEU A 178 5.78 -5.15 -5.37
N PHE A 179 5.52 -4.71 -4.14
CA PHE A 179 6.52 -4.11 -3.27
C PHE A 179 7.00 -5.13 -2.24
N ALA A 180 8.30 -5.30 -2.12
CA ALA A 180 8.93 -6.20 -1.14
C ALA A 180 10.20 -5.55 -0.57
N MET A 181 10.64 -5.99 0.63
CA MET A 181 11.85 -5.45 1.26
C MET A 181 13.14 -5.92 0.61
N GLN A 182 13.09 -6.98 -0.18
CA GLN A 182 14.22 -7.56 -0.90
C GLN A 182 13.78 -8.10 -2.25
N PRO A 183 14.70 -8.32 -3.21
CA PRO A 183 14.37 -8.99 -4.46
C PRO A 183 13.75 -10.36 -4.20
N MET A 184 12.58 -10.61 -4.79
CA MET A 184 11.80 -11.83 -4.66
C MET A 184 11.71 -12.55 -6.02
N PRO A 185 11.30 -13.85 -6.06
CA PRO A 185 11.07 -14.53 -7.33
C PRO A 185 10.08 -13.76 -8.22
N GLY A 186 10.45 -13.52 -9.46
CA GLY A 186 9.67 -12.74 -10.43
C GLY A 186 8.43 -13.46 -10.96
N GLY A 187 7.63 -12.73 -11.72
CA GLY A 187 6.40 -13.17 -12.37
C GLY A 187 5.97 -12.20 -13.47
N ASN A 188 4.68 -12.21 -13.81
CA ASN A 188 4.08 -11.25 -14.75
C ASN A 188 3.73 -9.93 -14.04
N PHE A 189 4.72 -9.29 -13.41
CA PHE A 189 4.60 -8.04 -12.69
C PHE A 189 5.96 -7.37 -12.52
N HIS A 190 5.95 -6.08 -12.20
CA HIS A 190 7.13 -5.34 -11.78
C HIS A 190 7.38 -5.54 -10.30
N GLN A 191 8.64 -5.44 -9.87
CA GLN A 191 9.02 -5.44 -8.46
C GLN A 191 9.68 -4.13 -8.11
N GLU A 192 9.31 -3.61 -6.94
CA GLU A 192 9.92 -2.43 -6.35
C GLU A 192 10.32 -2.69 -4.90
N ILE A 193 11.37 -2.02 -4.45
CA ILE A 193 11.87 -2.16 -3.09
C ILE A 193 11.08 -1.24 -2.16
N LEU A 194 10.25 -1.83 -1.30
CA LEU A 194 9.40 -1.12 -0.34
C LEU A 194 10.17 -0.14 0.55
N GLY A 195 11.39 -0.50 0.92
CA GLY A 195 12.24 0.31 1.80
C GLY A 195 12.49 1.72 1.26
N TYR A 196 12.63 1.90 -0.05
CA TYR A 196 12.89 3.23 -0.63
C TYR A 196 11.70 4.17 -0.47
N SER A 197 10.49 3.70 -0.74
CA SER A 197 9.27 4.50 -0.56
C SER A 197 9.05 4.87 0.90
N LEU A 198 9.30 3.94 1.84
CA LEU A 198 9.19 4.21 3.27
C LEU A 198 10.26 5.18 3.77
N MET A 199 11.50 5.07 3.32
CA MET A 199 12.54 6.04 3.68
C MET A 199 12.17 7.47 3.27
N GLN A 200 11.58 7.65 2.10
CA GLN A 200 11.06 8.94 1.66
C GLN A 200 9.94 9.44 2.57
N ALA A 201 8.99 8.57 2.94
CA ALA A 201 7.89 8.90 3.85
C ALA A 201 8.37 9.25 5.27
N LEU A 202 9.45 8.62 5.73
CA LEU A 202 10.12 8.89 7.02
C LEU A 202 11.01 10.15 6.99
N GLY A 203 11.15 10.81 5.85
CA GLY A 203 11.99 11.99 5.69
C GLY A 203 13.49 11.70 5.78
N ILE A 204 13.91 10.48 5.45
CA ILE A 204 15.32 10.07 5.39
C ILE A 204 15.89 10.46 4.02
N ARG A 205 16.96 11.24 4.00
CA ARG A 205 17.58 11.74 2.76
C ARG A 205 18.80 10.92 2.41
N ALA A 206 19.05 10.72 1.12
CA ALA A 206 20.21 10.01 0.62
C ALA A 206 21.54 10.64 1.14
N ALA A 207 21.62 11.97 1.19
CA ALA A 207 22.80 12.67 1.70
C ALA A 207 23.12 12.35 3.19
N GLU A 208 22.13 11.98 3.99
CA GLU A 208 22.36 11.59 5.39
C GLU A 208 22.97 10.17 5.50
N LEU A 209 22.90 9.38 4.43
CA LEU A 209 23.43 8.02 4.38
C LEU A 209 24.87 7.98 3.87
N GLU A 210 25.28 8.98 3.09
CA GLU A 210 26.65 9.09 2.56
C GLU A 210 27.64 9.60 3.62
N ASP A 211 27.19 10.49 4.52
CA ASP A 211 27.98 11.05 5.60
C ASP A 211 27.26 10.84 6.96
N PRO A 212 27.24 9.62 7.51
CA PRO A 212 26.66 9.42 8.82
C PRO A 212 27.44 10.20 9.89
N PRO A 213 26.76 10.84 10.86
CA PRO A 213 27.44 11.54 11.93
C PRO A 213 28.41 10.61 12.67
N PRO A 214 29.55 11.13 13.17
CA PRO A 214 30.51 10.32 13.90
C PRO A 214 29.82 9.64 15.07
N SER A 215 30.04 8.31 15.19
CA SER A 215 29.50 7.51 16.28
C SER A 215 29.84 8.19 17.62
N PRO A 216 28.89 8.30 18.57
CA PRO A 216 29.21 8.82 19.89
C PRO A 216 30.34 7.98 20.49
N SER A 217 31.43 8.64 20.85
CA SER A 217 32.55 8.02 21.57
C SER A 217 32.02 7.47 22.90
N LEU A 218 32.20 6.15 23.08
CA LEU A 218 31.89 5.43 24.34
C LEU A 218 32.70 6.00 25.51
#